data_20ed65e0dc095261ea90f83c1d067c9b
#
_entry.id   20ed65e0dc095261ea90f83c1d067c9b
#
_cell.length_a   1.000
_cell.length_b   1.000
_cell.length_c   1.000
_cell.angle_alpha   90.00
_cell.angle_beta   90.00
_cell.angle_gamma   90.00
#
_symmetry.space_group_name_H-M   'P 1'
#
loop_
_entity.id
_entity.type
_entity.pdbx_description
1 polymer ?
#
loop_
_entity_poly.entity_id
_entity_poly.type
_entity_poly.pdbx_seq_one_letter_code
_entity_poly.pdbx_strand_id
1 'polypeptide(L)'
;MNPLTQFKKIPILPLLIALALVVLAAAGGARAAISDFNGDGHPDYLLENANTRQTAIWHLNNNVFVSGAYGPTLPNGWVLVGVADFNRDGHPDYVLENGTGQTAIWYLSGRTLIGGAYGPTLRSGWVWVGTADFNGDGYPDYVLYTATTRQTAIWYLSNNVFVSAAYGPTLPVGWSFGDFCDPWDYGCCL
;
A
#
# COMPACT_ATOMS: atom_id res chain seq x y z
N MET A 1 11.66 30.55 -26.87
CA MET A 1 12.21 29.19 -27.04
C MET A 1 11.43 28.26 -26.15
N ASN A 2 10.73 27.28 -26.70
CA ASN A 2 9.79 26.43 -26.01
C ASN A 2 10.54 25.17 -25.49
N PRO A 3 10.58 24.86 -24.19
CA PRO A 3 11.37 23.76 -23.65
C PRO A 3 10.80 22.34 -23.86
N LEU A 4 9.73 22.16 -24.64
CA LEU A 4 9.03 20.88 -24.79
C LEU A 4 9.45 20.02 -26.00
N THR A 5 10.57 20.35 -26.70
CA THR A 5 10.97 19.64 -27.93
C THR A 5 12.14 18.65 -27.77
N GLN A 6 12.45 18.18 -26.56
CA GLN A 6 13.59 17.29 -26.33
C GLN A 6 13.20 15.85 -25.92
N PHE A 7 11.99 15.36 -26.24
CA PHE A 7 11.74 13.93 -26.12
C PHE A 7 12.30 13.19 -27.33
N LYS A 8 13.54 12.72 -27.20
CA LYS A 8 14.18 11.84 -28.16
C LYS A 8 13.40 10.53 -28.24
N LYS A 9 12.88 10.18 -29.43
CA LYS A 9 12.19 8.92 -29.68
C LYS A 9 13.10 7.76 -29.32
N ILE A 10 12.71 6.99 -28.27
CA ILE A 10 13.34 5.72 -27.92
C ILE A 10 12.82 4.68 -28.90
N PRO A 11 13.67 3.94 -29.60
CA PRO A 11 13.23 2.89 -30.50
C PRO A 11 12.56 1.76 -29.70
N ILE A 12 11.31 1.47 -30.03
CA ILE A 12 10.54 0.37 -29.44
C ILE A 12 11.05 -0.93 -30.06
N LEU A 13 11.85 -1.68 -29.30
CA LEU A 13 12.18 -3.05 -29.64
C LEU A 13 10.95 -3.92 -29.32
N PRO A 14 10.49 -4.79 -30.20
CA PRO A 14 9.30 -5.59 -29.95
C PRO A 14 9.61 -6.68 -28.94
N LEU A 15 9.20 -6.48 -27.69
CA LEU A 15 9.26 -7.49 -26.66
C LEU A 15 7.98 -8.30 -26.67
N LEU A 16 8.06 -9.54 -27.11
CA LEU A 16 7.00 -10.53 -27.20
C LEU A 16 6.56 -11.10 -25.83
N ILE A 17 6.54 -10.30 -24.77
CA ILE A 17 6.02 -10.67 -23.44
C ILE A 17 5.08 -9.59 -22.89
N ALA A 18 4.49 -8.79 -23.74
CA ALA A 18 3.54 -7.76 -23.33
C ALA A 18 2.09 -8.13 -23.62
N LEU A 19 1.72 -9.40 -23.52
CA LEU A 19 0.33 -9.81 -23.74
C LEU A 19 -0.31 -10.37 -22.48
N ALA A 20 -0.18 -9.64 -21.37
CA ALA A 20 -1.02 -9.87 -20.20
C ALA A 20 -1.35 -8.55 -19.50
N LEU A 21 -1.26 -7.44 -20.22
CA LEU A 21 -1.65 -6.17 -19.66
C LEU A 21 -2.56 -5.49 -20.67
N VAL A 22 -3.80 -5.67 -20.55
CA VAL A 22 -4.93 -4.80 -20.83
C VAL A 22 -6.19 -5.64 -20.88
N VAL A 23 -6.79 -5.91 -19.77
CA VAL A 23 -8.23 -5.73 -19.66
C VAL A 23 -8.44 -4.93 -18.39
N LEU A 24 -8.40 -3.66 -18.58
CA LEU A 24 -8.90 -2.73 -17.61
C LEU A 24 -10.37 -2.56 -17.91
N ALA A 25 -11.22 -2.93 -17.03
CA ALA A 25 -12.44 -2.19 -16.77
C ALA A 25 -13.20 -2.85 -15.63
N ALA A 26 -13.51 -2.05 -14.71
CA ALA A 26 -14.50 -2.13 -13.67
C ALA A 26 -13.96 -2.51 -12.29
N ALA A 27 -13.96 -1.47 -11.46
CA ALA A 27 -14.13 -1.46 -10.02
C ALA A 27 -13.00 -2.12 -9.20
N GLY A 28 -12.15 -1.29 -8.72
CA GLY A 28 -11.08 -1.61 -7.80
C GLY A 28 -9.73 -1.28 -8.43
N GLY A 29 -9.28 -0.05 -8.27
CA GLY A 29 -7.95 0.36 -8.74
C GLY A 29 -6.89 -0.56 -8.17
N ALA A 30 -6.00 -1.08 -9.01
CA ALA A 30 -4.82 -1.78 -8.55
C ALA A 30 -4.06 -0.82 -7.63
N ARG A 31 -3.99 -1.13 -6.34
CA ARG A 31 -3.17 -0.37 -5.40
C ARG A 31 -1.73 -0.81 -5.58
N ALA A 32 -0.85 0.15 -5.78
CA ALA A 32 0.57 -0.06 -5.73
C ALA A 32 1.09 0.51 -4.41
N ALA A 33 1.72 -0.31 -3.60
CA ALA A 33 2.55 0.15 -2.50
C ALA A 33 4.01 0.08 -2.94
N ILE A 34 4.84 0.93 -2.35
CA ILE A 34 6.26 1.05 -2.70
C ILE A 34 7.09 0.68 -1.49
N SER A 35 7.96 -0.29 -1.65
CA SER A 35 8.93 -0.70 -0.61
C SER A 35 10.04 -1.50 -1.26
N ASP A 36 11.21 -1.59 -0.62
CA ASP A 36 12.33 -2.42 -1.08
C ASP A 36 12.11 -3.86 -0.57
N PHE A 37 11.56 -4.73 -1.44
CA PHE A 37 11.22 -6.11 -1.08
C PHE A 37 12.40 -7.08 -1.20
N ASN A 38 13.43 -6.73 -1.97
CA ASN A 38 14.60 -7.58 -2.19
C ASN A 38 15.86 -7.12 -1.45
N GLY A 39 15.84 -5.92 -0.82
CA GLY A 39 16.93 -5.37 -0.05
C GLY A 39 18.07 -4.82 -0.91
N ASP A 40 17.82 -4.46 -2.16
CA ASP A 40 18.85 -3.95 -3.08
C ASP A 40 19.03 -2.43 -3.00
N GLY A 41 18.26 -1.75 -2.16
CA GLY A 41 18.29 -0.29 -1.96
C GLY A 41 17.44 0.49 -2.95
N HIS A 42 16.67 -0.19 -3.80
CA HIS A 42 15.73 0.44 -4.72
C HIS A 42 14.29 0.08 -4.37
N PRO A 43 13.37 1.04 -4.41
CA PRO A 43 11.96 0.76 -4.18
C PRO A 43 11.36 -0.12 -5.28
N ASP A 44 10.57 -1.10 -4.86
CA ASP A 44 9.84 -2.05 -5.69
C ASP A 44 8.34 -1.73 -5.73
N TYR A 45 7.61 -2.31 -6.68
CA TYR A 45 6.16 -2.23 -6.71
C TYR A 45 5.53 -3.49 -6.13
N LEU A 46 4.62 -3.29 -5.19
CA LEU A 46 3.67 -4.31 -4.79
C LEU A 46 2.35 -4.08 -5.53
N LEU A 47 1.88 -5.08 -6.22
CA LEU A 47 0.68 -5.07 -7.04
C LEU A 47 -0.34 -6.06 -6.49
N GLU A 48 -1.62 -5.75 -6.63
CA GLU A 48 -2.73 -6.66 -6.37
C GLU A 48 -3.60 -6.79 -7.62
N ASN A 49 -3.95 -8.01 -7.96
CA ASN A 49 -4.95 -8.28 -8.99
C ASN A 49 -6.34 -8.27 -8.35
N ALA A 50 -7.15 -7.27 -8.63
CA ALA A 50 -8.47 -7.08 -8.04
C ALA A 50 -9.44 -8.26 -8.26
N ASN A 51 -9.30 -9.01 -9.36
CA ASN A 51 -10.18 -10.14 -9.67
C ASN A 51 -9.79 -11.43 -8.95
N THR A 52 -8.48 -11.70 -8.88
CA THR A 52 -7.95 -12.93 -8.28
C THR A 52 -7.41 -12.73 -6.87
N ARG A 53 -7.20 -11.47 -6.45
CA ARG A 53 -6.54 -11.05 -5.24
C ARG A 53 -5.14 -11.61 -5.07
N GLN A 54 -4.55 -12.07 -6.16
CA GLN A 54 -3.16 -12.45 -6.22
C GLN A 54 -2.30 -11.21 -6.11
N THR A 55 -1.34 -11.18 -5.19
CA THR A 55 -0.32 -10.15 -5.15
C THR A 55 0.86 -10.50 -6.05
N ALA A 56 1.61 -9.48 -6.46
CA ALA A 56 2.86 -9.64 -7.18
C ALA A 56 3.83 -8.53 -6.79
N ILE A 57 5.10 -8.86 -6.69
CA ILE A 57 6.18 -7.90 -6.45
C ILE A 57 6.97 -7.76 -7.73
N TRP A 58 7.13 -6.52 -8.17
CA TRP A 58 8.00 -6.17 -9.29
C TRP A 58 9.24 -5.46 -8.76
N HIS A 59 10.38 -6.13 -8.87
CA HIS A 59 11.68 -5.57 -8.50
C HIS A 59 12.15 -4.60 -9.57
N LEU A 60 12.50 -3.39 -9.12
CA LEU A 60 12.94 -2.31 -9.99
C LEU A 60 14.37 -1.88 -9.65
N ASN A 61 15.08 -1.41 -10.67
CA ASN A 61 16.27 -0.59 -10.49
C ASN A 61 15.92 0.81 -11.00
N ASN A 62 15.66 1.75 -10.09
CA ASN A 62 15.04 3.04 -10.37
C ASN A 62 13.69 2.84 -11.10
N ASN A 63 13.60 3.21 -12.38
CA ASN A 63 12.41 3.07 -13.21
C ASN A 63 12.46 1.88 -14.18
N VAL A 64 13.42 0.97 -14.03
CA VAL A 64 13.60 -0.17 -14.91
C VAL A 64 13.13 -1.45 -14.22
N PHE A 65 12.18 -2.15 -14.83
CA PHE A 65 11.76 -3.47 -14.38
C PHE A 65 12.92 -4.47 -14.52
N VAL A 66 13.28 -5.12 -13.42
CA VAL A 66 14.35 -6.14 -13.36
C VAL A 66 13.76 -7.54 -13.37
N SER A 67 12.82 -7.78 -12.48
CA SER A 67 12.17 -9.09 -12.33
C SER A 67 10.83 -8.96 -11.61
N GLY A 68 10.04 -10.03 -11.61
CA GLY A 68 8.79 -10.06 -10.87
C GLY A 68 8.47 -11.45 -10.35
N ALA A 69 7.73 -11.49 -9.26
CA ALA A 69 7.31 -12.73 -8.64
C ALA A 69 5.92 -12.57 -8.01
N TYR A 70 5.14 -13.67 -8.02
CA TYR A 70 3.88 -13.69 -7.28
C TYR A 70 4.15 -13.78 -5.78
N GLY A 71 3.40 -13.00 -5.03
CA GLY A 71 3.28 -13.08 -3.58
C GLY A 71 2.07 -13.92 -3.14
N PRO A 72 1.63 -13.82 -1.88
CA PRO A 72 0.45 -14.52 -1.39
C PRO A 72 -0.85 -13.97 -2.02
N THR A 73 -1.87 -14.83 -2.11
CA THR A 73 -3.23 -14.43 -2.49
C THR A 73 -3.99 -13.97 -1.26
N LEU A 74 -4.58 -12.79 -1.31
CA LEU A 74 -5.33 -12.22 -0.20
C LEU A 74 -6.63 -13.01 0.06
N PRO A 75 -7.08 -13.12 1.31
CA PRO A 75 -8.34 -13.79 1.64
C PRO A 75 -9.54 -12.99 1.15
N ASN A 76 -10.68 -13.65 1.00
CA ASN A 76 -11.94 -12.97 0.67
C ASN A 76 -12.29 -11.92 1.71
N GLY A 77 -12.70 -10.73 1.25
CA GLY A 77 -13.13 -9.64 2.10
C GLY A 77 -12.00 -8.86 2.76
N TRP A 78 -10.75 -9.14 2.41
CA TRP A 78 -9.58 -8.37 2.82
C TRP A 78 -8.98 -7.63 1.63
N VAL A 79 -8.50 -6.43 1.87
CA VAL A 79 -7.77 -5.61 0.89
C VAL A 79 -6.41 -5.22 1.45
N LEU A 80 -5.46 -5.07 0.56
CA LEU A 80 -4.13 -4.56 0.88
C LEU A 80 -4.22 -3.04 1.05
N VAL A 81 -3.88 -2.53 2.23
CA VAL A 81 -3.93 -1.09 2.52
C VAL A 81 -2.55 -0.47 2.70
N GLY A 82 -1.51 -1.24 2.98
CA GLY A 82 -0.18 -0.69 3.16
C GLY A 82 0.91 -1.74 3.30
N VAL A 83 2.13 -1.23 3.41
CA VAL A 83 3.36 -2.02 3.53
C VAL A 83 4.30 -1.33 4.51
N ALA A 84 4.86 -2.07 5.47
CA ALA A 84 5.98 -1.66 6.31
C ALA A 84 6.55 -2.88 7.03
N ASP A 85 7.76 -2.79 7.56
CA ASP A 85 8.38 -3.84 8.38
C ASP A 85 7.84 -3.75 9.83
N PHE A 86 6.75 -4.47 10.12
CA PHE A 86 6.08 -4.41 11.42
C PHE A 86 6.76 -5.26 12.49
N ASN A 87 7.41 -6.36 12.10
CA ASN A 87 8.09 -7.25 13.04
C ASN A 87 9.58 -6.93 13.20
N ARG A 88 10.10 -5.99 12.41
CA ARG A 88 11.49 -5.52 12.42
C ARG A 88 12.50 -6.62 12.03
N ASP A 89 12.13 -7.45 11.07
CA ASP A 89 13.00 -8.49 10.54
C ASP A 89 13.78 -8.04 9.28
N GLY A 90 13.57 -6.80 8.85
CA GLY A 90 14.22 -6.19 7.69
C GLY A 90 13.48 -6.48 6.37
N HIS A 91 12.30 -7.08 6.43
CA HIS A 91 11.48 -7.35 5.27
C HIS A 91 10.13 -6.59 5.34
N PRO A 92 9.63 -6.04 4.23
CA PRO A 92 8.32 -5.41 4.22
C PRO A 92 7.19 -6.43 4.40
N ASP A 93 6.27 -6.10 5.31
CA ASP A 93 5.05 -6.85 5.62
C ASP A 93 3.83 -6.20 4.97
N TYR A 94 2.74 -6.95 4.80
CA TYR A 94 1.48 -6.43 4.28
C TYR A 94 0.57 -5.97 5.42
N VAL A 95 -0.04 -4.81 5.26
CA VAL A 95 -1.17 -4.37 6.09
C VAL A 95 -2.44 -4.62 5.32
N LEU A 96 -3.33 -5.38 5.90
CA LEU A 96 -4.64 -5.72 5.34
C LEU A 96 -5.75 -5.09 6.20
N GLU A 97 -6.85 -4.75 5.55
CA GLU A 97 -8.08 -4.30 6.19
C GLU A 97 -9.27 -5.02 5.60
N ASN A 98 -10.29 -5.29 6.39
CA ASN A 98 -11.55 -5.83 5.92
C ASN A 98 -12.69 -4.80 6.04
N GLY A 99 -13.86 -5.09 5.44
CA GLY A 99 -15.00 -4.16 5.43
C GLY A 99 -15.62 -3.86 6.81
N THR A 100 -15.11 -4.45 7.89
CA THR A 100 -15.52 -4.13 9.26
C THR A 100 -14.51 -3.24 9.99
N GLY A 101 -13.43 -2.82 9.29
CA GLY A 101 -12.33 -2.06 9.85
C GLY A 101 -11.31 -2.90 10.63
N GLN A 102 -11.44 -4.24 10.66
CA GLN A 102 -10.43 -5.09 11.27
C GLN A 102 -9.18 -5.06 10.41
N THR A 103 -8.02 -4.73 11.01
CA THR A 103 -6.73 -4.82 10.36
C THR A 103 -6.05 -6.15 10.63
N ALA A 104 -5.14 -6.53 9.76
CA ALA A 104 -4.23 -7.66 9.94
C ALA A 104 -2.88 -7.34 9.33
N ILE A 105 -1.83 -7.88 9.92
CA ILE A 105 -0.47 -7.80 9.38
C ILE A 105 -0.08 -9.21 8.94
N TRP A 106 0.34 -9.32 7.70
CA TRP A 106 0.95 -10.53 7.16
C TRP A 106 2.46 -10.34 7.08
N TYR A 107 3.17 -11.11 7.89
CA TYR A 107 4.63 -11.11 7.94
C TYR A 107 5.19 -11.88 6.75
N LEU A 108 6.09 -11.22 6.01
CA LEU A 108 6.70 -11.78 4.83
C LEU A 108 8.22 -11.85 4.97
N SER A 109 8.82 -12.87 4.36
CA SER A 109 10.25 -12.88 4.04
C SER A 109 10.38 -12.82 2.53
N GLY A 110 10.70 -11.63 2.01
CA GLY A 110 10.58 -11.30 0.60
C GLY A 110 9.14 -11.48 0.12
N ARG A 111 8.87 -12.47 -0.72
CA ARG A 111 7.51 -12.77 -1.25
C ARG A 111 6.76 -13.87 -0.51
N THR A 112 7.38 -14.48 0.49
CA THR A 112 6.83 -15.65 1.18
C THR A 112 6.12 -15.24 2.46
N LEU A 113 4.85 -15.59 2.59
CA LEU A 113 4.10 -15.42 3.84
C LEU A 113 4.68 -16.38 4.90
N ILE A 114 5.21 -15.82 5.99
CA ILE A 114 5.79 -16.59 7.09
C ILE A 114 4.93 -16.58 8.35
N GLY A 115 3.94 -15.68 8.42
CA GLY A 115 3.04 -15.59 9.56
C GLY A 115 2.08 -14.43 9.41
N GLY A 116 1.27 -14.20 10.43
CA GLY A 116 0.37 -13.05 10.47
C GLY A 116 -0.30 -12.91 11.81
N ALA A 117 -0.78 -11.71 12.10
CA ALA A 117 -1.52 -11.39 13.31
C ALA A 117 -2.62 -10.38 12.99
N TYR A 118 -3.72 -10.44 13.75
CA TYR A 118 -4.71 -9.38 13.72
C TYR A 118 -4.12 -8.13 14.40
N GLY A 119 -4.33 -6.99 13.75
CA GLY A 119 -4.06 -5.67 14.32
C GLY A 119 -5.31 -5.09 14.99
N PRO A 120 -5.27 -3.82 15.39
CA PRO A 120 -6.42 -3.15 15.97
C PRO A 120 -7.55 -2.96 14.95
N THR A 121 -8.80 -2.98 15.43
CA THR A 121 -9.97 -2.67 14.60
C THR A 121 -10.19 -1.17 14.55
N LEU A 122 -10.25 -0.59 13.36
CA LEU A 122 -10.55 0.83 13.15
C LEU A 122 -11.96 1.14 13.61
N ARG A 123 -12.14 2.32 14.19
CA ARG A 123 -13.47 2.81 14.55
C ARG A 123 -14.24 3.20 13.30
N SER A 124 -15.55 2.99 13.31
CA SER A 124 -16.41 3.41 12.20
C SER A 124 -16.19 4.87 11.83
N GLY A 125 -16.10 5.13 10.52
CA GLY A 125 -15.84 6.46 9.94
C GLY A 125 -14.35 6.87 9.92
N TRP A 126 -13.45 6.02 10.41
CA TRP A 126 -12.02 6.19 10.25
C TRP A 126 -11.50 5.25 9.17
N VAL A 127 -10.60 5.74 8.35
CA VAL A 127 -9.93 4.98 7.30
C VAL A 127 -8.42 5.02 7.53
N TRP A 128 -7.76 3.96 7.18
CA TRP A 128 -6.31 3.88 7.15
C TRP A 128 -5.78 4.68 5.96
N VAL A 129 -4.80 5.55 6.18
CA VAL A 129 -4.23 6.39 5.11
C VAL A 129 -2.73 6.28 4.97
N GLY A 130 -2.06 5.57 5.85
CA GLY A 130 -0.62 5.38 5.74
C GLY A 130 0.01 4.79 6.98
N THR A 131 1.31 4.55 6.90
CA THR A 131 2.11 4.07 8.02
C THR A 131 3.50 4.70 8.00
N ALA A 132 4.00 5.02 9.19
CA ALA A 132 5.37 5.44 9.45
C ALA A 132 5.63 5.32 10.96
N ASP A 133 6.89 5.29 11.37
CA ASP A 133 7.27 5.38 12.78
C ASP A 133 7.18 6.85 13.24
N PHE A 134 6.07 7.22 13.90
CA PHE A 134 5.82 8.59 14.34
C PHE A 134 6.40 8.92 15.72
N ASN A 135 6.65 7.91 16.54
CA ASN A 135 7.17 8.11 17.89
C ASN A 135 8.67 7.80 18.02
N GLY A 136 9.29 7.23 16.98
CA GLY A 136 10.71 6.89 16.93
C GLY A 136 11.07 5.63 17.72
N ASP A 137 10.09 4.72 17.94
CA ASP A 137 10.34 3.47 18.67
C ASP A 137 10.80 2.32 17.76
N GLY A 138 10.80 2.56 16.45
CA GLY A 138 11.22 1.63 15.41
C GLY A 138 10.11 0.71 14.92
N TYR A 139 8.87 0.83 15.44
CA TYR A 139 7.71 0.15 14.89
C TYR A 139 6.85 1.09 14.05
N PRO A 140 6.32 0.62 12.91
CA PRO A 140 5.38 1.42 12.14
C PRO A 140 4.06 1.65 12.88
N ASP A 141 3.58 2.90 12.81
CA ASP A 141 2.31 3.35 13.37
C ASP A 141 1.28 3.51 12.25
N TYR A 142 -0.01 3.59 12.58
CA TYR A 142 -1.07 3.85 11.63
C TYR A 142 -1.41 5.35 11.58
N VAL A 143 -1.49 5.89 10.37
CA VAL A 143 -2.11 7.19 10.10
C VAL A 143 -3.54 6.96 9.69
N LEU A 144 -4.46 7.59 10.42
CA LEU A 144 -5.89 7.48 10.21
C LEU A 144 -6.50 8.82 9.86
N TYR A 145 -7.59 8.79 9.11
CA TYR A 145 -8.35 9.95 8.71
C TYR A 145 -9.84 9.68 8.81
N THR A 146 -10.62 10.71 9.12
CA THR A 146 -12.09 10.66 9.01
C THR A 146 -12.61 11.82 8.17
N ALA A 147 -13.32 11.52 7.09
CA ALA A 147 -13.85 12.50 6.15
C ALA A 147 -14.90 13.41 6.81
N THR A 148 -15.68 12.89 7.74
CA THR A 148 -16.78 13.63 8.40
C THR A 148 -16.29 14.89 9.11
N THR A 149 -15.18 14.81 9.82
CA THR A 149 -14.59 15.93 10.57
C THR A 149 -13.29 16.43 9.98
N ARG A 150 -12.76 15.76 8.98
CA ARG A 150 -11.43 15.97 8.40
C ARG A 150 -10.29 15.80 9.41
N GLN A 151 -10.56 15.11 10.51
CA GLN A 151 -9.61 14.88 11.58
C GLN A 151 -8.64 13.77 11.20
N THR A 152 -7.36 13.95 11.50
CA THR A 152 -6.35 12.90 11.44
C THR A 152 -6.10 12.32 12.82
N ALA A 153 -5.57 11.11 12.88
CA ALA A 153 -5.09 10.50 14.11
C ALA A 153 -3.89 9.60 13.81
N ILE A 154 -3.02 9.49 14.79
CA ILE A 154 -1.93 8.51 14.79
C ILE A 154 -2.27 7.46 15.84
N TRP A 155 -2.25 6.20 15.45
CA TRP A 155 -2.30 5.08 16.36
C TRP A 155 -0.92 4.48 16.49
N TYR A 156 -0.34 4.62 17.69
CA TYR A 156 0.97 4.07 18.00
C TYR A 156 0.85 2.58 18.25
N LEU A 157 1.67 1.81 17.53
CA LEU A 157 1.68 0.37 17.59
C LEU A 157 3.04 -0.14 18.08
N SER A 158 3.02 -1.32 18.71
CA SER A 158 4.20 -2.16 18.88
C SER A 158 3.93 -3.44 18.11
N ASN A 159 4.50 -3.58 16.91
CA ASN A 159 4.15 -4.58 15.92
C ASN A 159 2.63 -4.50 15.58
N ASN A 160 1.86 -5.54 15.87
CA ASN A 160 0.39 -5.59 15.62
C ASN A 160 -0.45 -5.09 16.80
N VAL A 161 0.16 -4.65 17.90
CA VAL A 161 -0.53 -4.30 19.14
C VAL A 161 -0.71 -2.80 19.24
N PHE A 162 -1.97 -2.34 19.40
CA PHE A 162 -2.26 -0.95 19.70
C PHE A 162 -1.73 -0.57 21.10
N VAL A 163 -0.94 0.50 21.17
CA VAL A 163 -0.36 1.02 22.42
C VAL A 163 -1.11 2.26 22.88
N SER A 164 -1.24 3.25 22.01
CA SER A 164 -1.90 4.53 22.32
C SER A 164 -2.29 5.24 21.03
N ALA A 165 -2.96 6.39 21.18
CA ALA A 165 -3.35 7.23 20.05
C ALA A 165 -3.25 8.71 20.38
N ALA A 166 -3.03 9.51 19.35
CA ALA A 166 -3.12 10.96 19.42
C ALA A 166 -3.87 11.51 18.19
N TYR A 167 -4.65 12.56 18.40
CA TYR A 167 -5.20 13.31 17.27
C TYR A 167 -4.09 14.13 16.62
N GLY A 168 -4.03 14.07 15.30
CA GLY A 168 -3.22 14.95 14.48
C GLY A 168 -3.98 16.22 14.07
N PRO A 169 -3.48 16.99 13.11
CA PRO A 169 -4.14 18.18 12.62
C PRO A 169 -5.45 17.84 11.88
N THR A 170 -6.41 18.74 11.96
CA THR A 170 -7.61 18.69 11.11
C THR A 170 -7.28 19.29 9.75
N LEU A 171 -7.57 18.59 8.67
CA LEU A 171 -7.33 19.09 7.33
C LEU A 171 -8.24 20.29 7.01
N PRO A 172 -7.76 21.30 6.26
CA PRO A 172 -8.60 22.39 5.80
C PRO A 172 -9.74 21.91 4.90
N VAL A 173 -10.79 22.72 4.78
CA VAL A 173 -11.90 22.42 3.86
C VAL A 173 -11.38 22.31 2.43
N GLY A 174 -11.81 21.26 1.72
CA GLY A 174 -11.39 20.99 0.34
C GLY A 174 -10.02 20.28 0.22
N TRP A 175 -9.40 19.91 1.33
CA TRP A 175 -8.16 19.12 1.32
C TRP A 175 -8.43 17.69 1.81
N SER A 176 -7.77 16.75 1.17
CA SER A 176 -7.73 15.33 1.55
C SER A 176 -6.29 14.83 1.41
N PHE A 177 -6.02 13.63 1.91
CA PHE A 177 -4.77 12.96 1.57
C PHE A 177 -4.77 12.63 0.08
N GLY A 178 -3.65 12.90 -0.62
CA GLY A 178 -3.48 12.47 -2.00
C GLY A 178 -3.37 10.95 -2.08
N ASP A 179 -3.98 10.38 -3.10
CA ASP A 179 -3.92 8.94 -3.46
C ASP A 179 -4.39 7.94 -2.38
N PHE A 180 -5.03 8.39 -1.30
CA PHE A 180 -5.63 7.53 -0.30
C PHE A 180 -7.14 7.44 -0.54
N CYS A 181 -7.54 6.51 -1.40
CA CYS A 181 -8.93 6.12 -1.52
C CYS A 181 -9.31 5.18 -0.39
N ASP A 182 -10.49 5.38 0.20
CA ASP A 182 -11.11 4.36 1.02
C ASP A 182 -11.23 3.07 0.18
N PRO A 183 -10.66 1.94 0.62
CA PRO A 183 -10.74 0.67 -0.12
C PRO A 183 -12.17 0.23 -0.42
N TRP A 184 -13.14 0.77 0.33
CA TRP A 184 -14.55 0.43 0.26
C TRP A 184 -15.39 1.50 -0.46
N ASP A 185 -14.82 2.67 -0.78
CA ASP A 185 -15.47 3.72 -1.58
C ASP A 185 -15.12 3.57 -3.06
N TYR A 186 -16.00 2.93 -3.81
CA TYR A 186 -15.85 2.69 -5.25
C TYR A 186 -15.85 3.98 -6.11
N GLY A 187 -16.07 5.16 -5.52
CA GLY A 187 -16.06 6.45 -6.22
C GLY A 187 -14.74 7.23 -6.16
N CYS A 188 -13.78 6.77 -5.42
CA CYS A 188 -12.57 7.54 -5.08
C CYS A 188 -11.44 7.47 -6.12
N CYS A 189 -11.50 6.53 -7.05
CA CYS A 189 -10.47 6.31 -8.07
C CYS A 189 -10.97 6.73 -9.45
N LEU A 190 -11.02 8.05 -9.70
CA LEU A 190 -11.19 8.61 -11.04
C LEU A 190 -9.91 9.28 -11.51
#